data_cf8a6b9926caf892926f7519978a24aa
#
_entry.id   cf8a6b9926caf892926f7519978a24aa
#
_cell.length_a   1.000
_cell.length_b   1.000
_cell.length_c   1.000
_cell.angle_alpha   90.00
_cell.angle_beta   90.00
_cell.angle_gamma   90.00
#
_symmetry.space_group_name_H-M   'P 1'
#
loop_
_entity.id
_entity.type
_entity.pdbx_description
1 polymer ?
#
loop_
_entity_poly.entity_id
_entity_poly.type
_entity_poly.pdbx_seq_one_letter_code
_entity_poly.pdbx_strand_id
1 'polypeptide(L)'
;HAARRIPLLSFAQLCVRVVELWLHDLPSHVAEAEQAIKRANSAILDERDNKALVHELWSYHARVLAIQHRFMEAAARYMDLPHADMYAAVYAIISPPSAQRTSMLTRLDQQASAWPFAQTLHHAAEGRFLRPADLEALAPFLGGVPVQPDVFVEHNVCVALSFFSSVPLTQLTRLVGLDARDPGVQACEAAVGRVASKGGLPPGR
;
A
#
# COMPACT_ATOMS: atom_id res chain seq x y z
N HIS A 1 -27.50 -0.06 41.41
CA HIS A 1 -26.23 0.12 40.70
C HIS A 1 -26.52 0.84 39.37
N ALA A 2 -26.39 2.17 39.34
CA ALA A 2 -26.41 2.95 38.12
C ALA A 2 -25.12 2.63 37.39
N ALA A 3 -25.18 1.81 36.33
CA ALA A 3 -24.07 1.62 35.39
C ALA A 3 -23.74 3.01 34.82
N ARG A 4 -22.59 3.58 35.18
CA ARG A 4 -22.08 4.82 34.58
C ARG A 4 -21.90 4.53 33.07
N ARG A 5 -22.82 5.08 32.27
CA ARG A 5 -22.67 5.04 30.80
C ARG A 5 -21.44 5.88 30.45
N ILE A 6 -20.42 5.23 29.92
CA ILE A 6 -19.25 5.93 29.36
C ILE A 6 -19.78 6.80 28.22
N PRO A 7 -19.49 8.11 28.18
CA PRO A 7 -19.83 8.94 27.02
C PRO A 7 -19.28 8.36 25.74
N LEU A 8 -20.01 8.40 24.64
CA LEU A 8 -19.61 7.82 23.35
C LEU A 8 -18.23 8.30 22.89
N LEU A 9 -17.92 9.57 23.07
CA LEU A 9 -16.61 10.12 22.73
C LEU A 9 -15.49 9.50 23.59
N SER A 10 -15.71 9.34 24.90
CA SER A 10 -14.74 8.66 25.77
C SER A 10 -14.56 7.19 25.40
N PHE A 11 -15.62 6.55 24.91
CA PHE A 11 -15.55 5.19 24.39
C PHE A 11 -14.75 5.12 23.09
N ALA A 12 -14.94 6.05 22.15
CA ALA A 12 -14.15 6.14 20.93
C ALA A 12 -12.66 6.36 21.23
N GLN A 13 -12.33 7.28 22.14
CA GLN A 13 -10.97 7.51 22.62
C GLN A 13 -10.35 6.25 23.23
N LEU A 14 -11.10 5.51 24.04
CA LEU A 14 -10.63 4.24 24.60
C LEU A 14 -10.36 3.21 23.49
N CYS A 15 -11.23 3.09 22.50
CA CYS A 15 -11.01 2.19 21.36
C CYS A 15 -9.76 2.58 20.57
N VAL A 16 -9.52 3.86 20.34
CA VAL A 16 -8.29 4.35 19.67
C VAL A 16 -7.04 3.96 20.47
N ARG A 17 -7.04 4.11 21.80
CA ARG A 17 -5.94 3.63 22.65
C ARG A 17 -5.75 2.11 22.62
N VAL A 18 -6.84 1.37 22.53
CA VAL A 18 -6.77 -0.10 22.35
C VAL A 18 -6.14 -0.45 21.00
N VAL A 19 -6.48 0.26 19.92
CA VAL A 19 -5.83 0.09 18.61
C VAL A 19 -4.34 0.37 18.71
N GLU A 20 -3.95 1.47 19.33
CA GLU A 20 -2.54 1.83 19.54
C GLU A 20 -1.76 0.71 20.23
N LEU A 21 -2.32 0.10 21.28
CA LEU A 21 -1.71 -1.04 21.98
C LEU A 21 -1.53 -2.26 21.07
N TRP A 22 -2.55 -2.61 20.28
CA TRP A 22 -2.43 -3.71 19.32
C TRP A 22 -1.42 -3.43 18.19
N LEU A 23 -1.24 -2.15 17.84
CA LEU A 23 -0.25 -1.73 16.85
C LEU A 23 1.20 -1.94 17.31
N HIS A 24 1.47 -2.09 18.61
CA HIS A 24 2.82 -2.42 19.11
C HIS A 24 3.20 -3.88 18.89
N ASP A 25 2.23 -4.78 18.76
CA ASP A 25 2.45 -6.22 18.56
C ASP A 25 1.81 -6.73 17.25
N LEU A 26 1.91 -5.92 16.21
CA LEU A 26 1.56 -6.36 14.87
C LEU A 26 2.71 -7.22 14.28
N PRO A 27 2.40 -8.32 13.60
CA PRO A 27 1.13 -8.69 12.93
C PRO A 27 0.19 -9.59 13.74
N SER A 28 0.49 -9.91 15.00
CA SER A 28 -0.25 -10.94 15.76
C SER A 28 -1.72 -10.58 16.03
N HIS A 29 -2.05 -9.28 16.11
CA HIS A 29 -3.36 -8.78 16.58
C HIS A 29 -4.10 -7.90 15.57
N VAL A 30 -3.95 -8.19 14.28
CA VAL A 30 -4.57 -7.41 13.18
C VAL A 30 -6.10 -7.43 13.25
N ALA A 31 -6.70 -8.58 13.57
CA ALA A 31 -8.15 -8.73 13.63
C ALA A 31 -8.76 -7.95 14.80
N GLU A 32 -8.10 -7.96 15.96
CA GLU A 32 -8.51 -7.22 17.16
C GLU A 32 -8.40 -5.70 16.91
N ALA A 33 -7.31 -5.25 16.29
CA ALA A 33 -7.11 -3.87 15.91
C ALA A 33 -8.20 -3.39 14.93
N GLU A 34 -8.52 -4.18 13.91
CA GLU A 34 -9.59 -3.87 12.96
C GLU A 34 -10.96 -3.79 13.63
N GLN A 35 -11.26 -4.70 14.57
CA GLN A 35 -12.50 -4.67 15.33
C GLN A 35 -12.59 -3.43 16.22
N ALA A 36 -11.48 -3.04 16.87
CA ALA A 36 -11.44 -1.83 17.69
C ALA A 36 -11.64 -0.55 16.84
N ILE A 37 -11.04 -0.50 15.63
CA ILE A 37 -11.27 0.59 14.65
C ILE A 37 -12.74 0.68 14.26
N LYS A 38 -13.39 -0.44 13.94
CA LYS A 38 -14.83 -0.46 13.60
C LYS A 38 -15.69 0.07 14.76
N ARG A 39 -15.38 -0.32 16.00
CA ARG A 39 -16.08 0.18 17.20
C ARG A 39 -15.85 1.67 17.42
N ALA A 40 -14.62 2.16 17.24
CA ALA A 40 -14.31 3.58 17.35
C ALA A 40 -15.07 4.41 16.29
N ASN A 41 -15.06 3.98 15.03
CA ASN A 41 -15.82 4.63 13.95
C ASN A 41 -17.32 4.71 14.27
N SER A 42 -17.91 3.64 14.80
CA SER A 42 -19.32 3.60 15.16
C SER A 42 -19.67 4.52 16.37
N ALA A 43 -18.69 4.85 17.20
CA ALA A 43 -18.89 5.71 18.37
C ALA A 43 -18.67 7.20 18.08
N ILE A 44 -18.01 7.54 16.96
CA ILE A 44 -17.81 8.93 16.54
C ILE A 44 -19.06 9.38 15.77
N LEU A 45 -19.92 10.17 16.44
CA LEU A 45 -21.19 10.64 15.86
C LEU A 45 -21.02 11.87 14.98
N ASP A 46 -20.03 12.72 15.27
CA ASP A 46 -19.72 13.92 14.50
C ASP A 46 -18.21 13.99 14.24
N GLU A 47 -17.85 13.76 12.98
CA GLU A 47 -16.45 13.79 12.53
C GLU A 47 -15.89 15.23 12.53
N ARG A 48 -16.75 16.26 12.36
CA ARG A 48 -16.30 17.65 12.24
C ARG A 48 -15.78 18.17 13.57
N ASP A 49 -16.44 17.81 14.67
CA ASP A 49 -16.04 18.23 16.01
C ASP A 49 -14.89 17.39 16.58
N ASN A 50 -14.59 16.23 15.94
CA ASN A 50 -13.61 15.27 16.44
C ASN A 50 -12.48 14.98 15.43
N LYS A 51 -12.12 15.94 14.58
CA LYS A 51 -11.17 15.76 13.48
C LYS A 51 -9.84 15.11 13.90
N ALA A 52 -9.26 15.54 15.03
CA ALA A 52 -8.00 14.99 15.51
C ALA A 52 -8.11 13.48 15.80
N LEU A 53 -9.17 13.06 16.48
CA LEU A 53 -9.44 11.66 16.81
C LEU A 53 -9.71 10.84 15.54
N VAL A 54 -10.45 11.40 14.58
CA VAL A 54 -10.74 10.78 13.29
C VAL A 54 -9.46 10.58 12.50
N HIS A 55 -8.59 11.59 12.42
CA HIS A 55 -7.30 11.49 11.72
C HIS A 55 -6.38 10.44 12.37
N GLU A 56 -6.34 10.43 13.72
CA GLU A 56 -5.58 9.40 14.45
C GLU A 56 -6.11 8.00 14.13
N LEU A 57 -7.43 7.80 14.17
CA LEU A 57 -8.07 6.51 13.84
C LEU A 57 -7.79 6.10 12.38
N TRP A 58 -7.84 7.03 11.43
CA TRP A 58 -7.57 6.76 10.03
C TRP A 58 -6.10 6.41 9.78
N SER A 59 -5.17 7.03 10.51
CA SER A 59 -3.75 6.67 10.43
C SER A 59 -3.51 5.24 10.90
N TYR A 60 -4.14 4.83 11.98
CA TYR A 60 -4.09 3.45 12.48
C TYR A 60 -4.75 2.46 11.52
N HIS A 61 -5.89 2.84 10.92
CA HIS A 61 -6.55 2.01 9.92
C HIS A 61 -5.66 1.80 8.70
N ALA A 62 -5.00 2.85 8.21
CA ALA A 62 -4.04 2.74 7.10
C ALA A 62 -2.90 1.76 7.42
N ARG A 63 -2.35 1.78 8.65
CA ARG A 63 -1.32 0.82 9.08
C ARG A 63 -1.83 -0.61 9.14
N VAL A 64 -3.04 -0.83 9.66
CA VAL A 64 -3.67 -2.15 9.68
C VAL A 64 -3.86 -2.69 8.26
N LEU A 65 -4.37 -1.86 7.34
CA LEU A 65 -4.52 -2.22 5.92
C LEU A 65 -3.18 -2.58 5.27
N ALA A 66 -2.12 -1.82 5.58
CA ALA A 66 -0.79 -2.06 5.04
C ALA A 66 -0.23 -3.41 5.50
N ILE A 67 -0.42 -3.80 6.77
CA ILE A 67 0.00 -5.11 7.30
C ILE A 67 -0.82 -6.27 6.69
N GLN A 68 -2.07 -6.02 6.34
CA GLN A 68 -2.90 -6.96 5.58
C GLN A 68 -2.52 -7.03 4.09
N HIS A 69 -1.45 -6.36 3.65
CA HIS A 69 -1.04 -6.22 2.25
C HIS A 69 -2.11 -5.58 1.33
N ARG A 70 -3.07 -4.84 1.90
CA ARG A 70 -4.08 -4.05 1.18
C ARG A 70 -3.53 -2.67 0.86
N PHE A 71 -2.40 -2.63 0.17
CA PHE A 71 -1.60 -1.42 -0.01
C PHE A 71 -2.34 -0.27 -0.71
N MET A 72 -3.16 -0.57 -1.71
CA MET A 72 -3.92 0.47 -2.42
C MET A 72 -4.97 1.13 -1.52
N GLU A 73 -5.61 0.35 -0.65
CA GLU A 73 -6.56 0.87 0.32
C GLU A 73 -5.86 1.65 1.44
N ALA A 74 -4.68 1.19 1.86
CA ALA A 74 -3.83 1.96 2.79
C ALA A 74 -3.44 3.31 2.18
N ALA A 75 -2.98 3.32 0.91
CA ALA A 75 -2.65 4.54 0.18
C ALA A 75 -3.85 5.50 0.10
N ALA A 76 -5.03 5.00 -0.25
CA ALA A 76 -6.25 5.81 -0.29
C ALA A 76 -6.57 6.42 1.08
N ARG A 77 -6.42 5.64 2.16
CA ARG A 77 -6.66 6.13 3.52
C ARG A 77 -5.66 7.21 3.95
N TYR A 78 -4.39 7.09 3.55
CA TYR A 78 -3.40 8.15 3.78
C TYR A 78 -3.71 9.43 2.99
N MET A 79 -4.32 9.33 1.80
CA MET A 79 -4.78 10.51 1.04
C MET A 79 -5.88 11.31 1.74
N ASP A 80 -6.64 10.68 2.63
CA ASP A 80 -7.67 11.35 3.45
C ASP A 80 -7.06 12.12 4.65
N LEU A 81 -5.76 11.94 4.92
CA LEU A 81 -5.06 12.55 6.06
C LEU A 81 -4.28 13.79 5.61
N PRO A 82 -4.29 14.87 6.41
CA PRO A 82 -3.48 16.05 6.11
C PRO A 82 -1.99 15.71 6.17
N HIS A 83 -1.23 16.17 5.17
CA HIS A 83 0.24 16.01 5.10
C HIS A 83 0.73 14.55 5.06
N ALA A 84 -0.11 13.59 4.67
CA ALA A 84 0.26 12.19 4.61
C ALA A 84 0.47 11.66 3.17
N ASP A 85 0.49 12.56 2.17
CA ASP A 85 0.66 12.23 0.76
C ASP A 85 1.91 11.38 0.48
N MET A 86 2.98 11.62 1.22
CA MET A 86 4.23 10.86 1.12
C MET A 86 4.02 9.38 1.48
N TYR A 87 3.27 9.08 2.54
CA TYR A 87 2.93 7.69 2.90
C TYR A 87 1.98 7.07 1.89
N ALA A 88 1.01 7.85 1.38
CA ALA A 88 0.14 7.39 0.30
C ALA A 88 0.96 6.98 -0.94
N ALA A 89 1.98 7.77 -1.32
CA ALA A 89 2.87 7.45 -2.43
C ALA A 89 3.64 6.14 -2.21
N VAL A 90 4.21 5.94 -1.02
CA VAL A 90 4.95 4.71 -0.67
C VAL A 90 4.08 3.48 -0.89
N TYR A 91 2.86 3.47 -0.32
CA TYR A 91 1.95 2.33 -0.47
C TYR A 91 1.38 2.18 -1.87
N ALA A 92 1.20 3.28 -2.62
CA ALA A 92 0.83 3.21 -4.03
C ALA A 92 1.94 2.58 -4.88
N ILE A 93 3.22 2.92 -4.63
CA ILE A 93 4.36 2.35 -5.37
C ILE A 93 4.43 0.84 -5.23
N ILE A 94 4.25 0.30 -4.02
CA ILE A 94 4.32 -1.14 -3.74
C ILE A 94 3.00 -1.88 -4.02
N SER A 95 1.94 -1.18 -4.39
CA SER A 95 0.67 -1.81 -4.76
C SER A 95 0.77 -2.53 -6.10
N PRO A 96 -0.01 -3.60 -6.32
CA PRO A 96 -0.15 -4.21 -7.63
C PRO A 96 -0.64 -3.21 -8.69
N PRO A 97 -0.24 -3.38 -9.97
CA PRO A 97 -0.67 -2.52 -11.06
C PRO A 97 -2.20 -2.45 -11.19
N SER A 98 -2.73 -1.22 -11.32
CA SER A 98 -4.15 -0.95 -11.54
C SER A 98 -4.33 0.48 -12.05
N ALA A 99 -5.48 0.78 -12.68
CA ALA A 99 -5.81 2.13 -13.13
C ALA A 99 -5.84 3.15 -11.99
N GLN A 100 -6.37 2.75 -10.82
CA GLN A 100 -6.39 3.58 -9.61
C GLN A 100 -4.97 3.91 -9.15
N ARG A 101 -4.07 2.91 -9.12
CA ARG A 101 -2.65 3.12 -8.77
C ARG A 101 -1.99 4.11 -9.72
N THR A 102 -2.14 3.93 -11.02
CA THR A 102 -1.55 4.81 -12.04
C THR A 102 -2.01 6.26 -11.85
N SER A 103 -3.31 6.47 -11.70
CA SER A 103 -3.88 7.81 -11.47
C SER A 103 -3.33 8.44 -10.19
N MET A 104 -3.21 7.69 -9.11
CA MET A 104 -2.67 8.17 -7.84
C MET A 104 -1.18 8.54 -7.95
N LEU A 105 -0.36 7.66 -8.56
CA LEU A 105 1.07 7.90 -8.75
C LEU A 105 1.31 9.16 -9.60
N THR A 106 0.59 9.31 -10.72
CA THR A 106 0.71 10.49 -11.59
C THR A 106 0.39 11.79 -10.85
N ARG A 107 -0.65 11.79 -10.00
CA ARG A 107 -1.02 12.95 -9.19
C ARG A 107 0.04 13.29 -8.14
N LEU A 108 0.56 12.27 -7.44
CA LEU A 108 1.54 12.45 -6.38
C LEU A 108 2.91 12.86 -6.91
N ASP A 109 3.31 12.38 -8.10
CA ASP A 109 4.58 12.72 -8.75
C ASP A 109 4.71 14.23 -9.01
N GLN A 110 3.60 14.90 -9.33
CA GLN A 110 3.59 16.35 -9.59
C GLN A 110 4.01 17.21 -8.40
N GLN A 111 3.90 16.69 -7.17
CA GLN A 111 4.22 17.42 -5.93
C GLN A 111 5.42 16.84 -5.17
N ALA A 112 6.01 15.78 -5.67
CA ALA A 112 6.96 14.93 -4.92
C ALA A 112 8.42 15.40 -4.99
N SER A 113 8.75 16.52 -5.64
CA SER A 113 10.14 16.91 -5.95
C SER A 113 11.08 16.98 -4.73
N ALA A 114 10.54 17.21 -3.53
CA ALA A 114 11.30 17.31 -2.29
C ALA A 114 11.33 15.98 -1.49
N TRP A 115 10.68 14.90 -1.95
CA TRP A 115 10.63 13.65 -1.19
C TRP A 115 11.88 12.81 -1.39
N PRO A 116 12.36 12.11 -0.35
CA PRO A 116 13.60 11.32 -0.44
C PRO A 116 13.58 10.23 -1.52
N PHE A 117 12.39 9.75 -1.90
CA PHE A 117 12.18 8.72 -2.91
C PHE A 117 11.46 9.27 -4.18
N ALA A 118 11.56 10.58 -4.44
CA ALA A 118 10.92 11.21 -5.60
C ALA A 118 11.27 10.52 -6.92
N GLN A 119 12.52 10.09 -7.09
CA GLN A 119 12.95 9.37 -8.28
C GLN A 119 12.25 8.01 -8.43
N THR A 120 12.10 7.24 -7.35
CA THR A 120 11.37 5.97 -7.36
C THR A 120 9.89 6.18 -7.70
N LEU A 121 9.26 7.22 -7.14
CA LEU A 121 7.89 7.59 -7.48
C LEU A 121 7.75 7.95 -8.95
N HIS A 122 8.65 8.76 -9.47
CA HIS A 122 8.69 9.16 -10.88
C HIS A 122 8.83 7.94 -11.81
N HIS A 123 9.75 7.01 -11.50
CA HIS A 123 9.89 5.76 -12.25
C HIS A 123 8.60 4.92 -12.22
N ALA A 124 7.95 4.83 -11.06
CA ALA A 124 6.69 4.10 -10.93
C ALA A 124 5.55 4.76 -11.73
N ALA A 125 5.47 6.09 -11.72
CA ALA A 125 4.45 6.88 -12.42
C ALA A 125 4.62 6.81 -13.94
N GLU A 126 5.86 6.86 -14.43
CA GLU A 126 6.18 6.76 -15.85
C GLU A 126 6.19 5.32 -16.40
N GLY A 127 5.93 4.31 -15.57
CA GLY A 127 5.98 2.92 -15.99
C GLY A 127 7.39 2.45 -16.34
N ARG A 128 8.39 2.87 -15.59
CA ARG A 128 9.77 2.38 -15.69
C ARG A 128 9.99 1.19 -14.75
N PHE A 129 11.03 0.38 -15.04
CA PHE A 129 11.41 -0.71 -14.16
C PHE A 129 11.82 -0.22 -12.77
N LEU A 130 11.28 -0.86 -11.74
CA LEU A 130 11.67 -0.67 -10.36
C LEU A 130 12.69 -1.76 -9.93
N ARG A 131 13.67 -1.37 -9.15
CA ARG A 131 14.80 -2.21 -8.75
C ARG A 131 14.78 -2.45 -7.23
N PRO A 132 15.53 -3.44 -6.71
CA PRO A 132 15.66 -3.63 -5.26
C PRO A 132 16.11 -2.37 -4.50
N ALA A 133 17.00 -1.55 -5.08
CA ALA A 133 17.43 -0.28 -4.49
C ALA A 133 16.27 0.73 -4.32
N ASP A 134 15.25 0.67 -5.18
CA ASP A 134 14.04 1.50 -5.03
C ASP A 134 13.24 1.08 -3.79
N LEU A 135 13.20 -0.24 -3.47
CA LEU A 135 12.57 -0.72 -2.23
C LEU A 135 13.34 -0.28 -0.99
N GLU A 136 14.67 -0.29 -1.05
CA GLU A 136 15.52 0.22 0.05
C GLU A 136 15.25 1.70 0.33
N ALA A 137 15.04 2.51 -0.72
CA ALA A 137 14.67 3.93 -0.58
C ALA A 137 13.30 4.13 0.08
N LEU A 138 12.36 3.19 -0.08
CA LEU A 138 11.04 3.22 0.54
C LEU A 138 11.03 2.67 1.98
N ALA A 139 11.99 1.82 2.35
CA ALA A 139 12.01 1.10 3.61
C ALA A 139 11.79 1.98 4.87
N PRO A 140 12.39 3.19 5.00
CA PRO A 140 12.18 4.06 6.15
C PRO A 140 10.71 4.51 6.33
N PHE A 141 9.92 4.48 5.27
CA PHE A 141 8.54 4.99 5.24
C PHE A 141 7.49 3.87 5.32
N LEU A 142 7.89 2.61 5.33
CA LEU A 142 6.98 1.46 5.41
C LEU A 142 6.43 1.22 6.82
N GLY A 143 6.94 1.91 7.84
CA GLY A 143 6.43 1.80 9.22
C GLY A 143 6.52 0.40 9.82
N GLY A 144 7.53 -0.39 9.42
CA GLY A 144 7.72 -1.77 9.87
C GLY A 144 6.84 -2.81 9.15
N VAL A 145 6.09 -2.41 8.12
CA VAL A 145 5.33 -3.35 7.29
C VAL A 145 6.30 -4.24 6.51
N PRO A 146 6.23 -5.57 6.65
CA PRO A 146 7.07 -6.48 5.90
C PRO A 146 6.67 -6.47 4.42
N VAL A 147 7.60 -6.05 3.55
CA VAL A 147 7.40 -6.07 2.11
C VAL A 147 8.35 -7.09 1.50
N GLN A 148 7.80 -7.97 0.67
CA GLN A 148 8.59 -8.99 0.00
C GLN A 148 9.46 -8.35 -1.10
N PRO A 149 10.69 -8.86 -1.34
CA PRO A 149 11.58 -8.33 -2.37
C PRO A 149 11.01 -8.39 -3.79
N ASP A 150 10.04 -9.27 -4.01
CA ASP A 150 9.36 -9.48 -5.30
C ASP A 150 8.14 -8.57 -5.52
N VAL A 151 7.89 -7.61 -4.61
CA VAL A 151 6.74 -6.69 -4.69
C VAL A 151 6.66 -5.93 -6.02
N PHE A 152 7.80 -5.67 -6.67
CA PHE A 152 7.85 -4.98 -7.96
C PHE A 152 7.71 -5.90 -9.18
N VAL A 153 7.65 -7.22 -9.00
CA VAL A 153 7.62 -8.16 -10.13
C VAL A 153 6.40 -7.95 -11.02
N GLU A 154 5.20 -7.79 -10.45
CA GLU A 154 3.98 -7.53 -11.24
C GLU A 154 4.08 -6.20 -11.99
N HIS A 155 4.62 -5.15 -11.36
CA HIS A 155 4.85 -3.86 -12.01
C HIS A 155 5.84 -4.01 -13.17
N ASN A 156 6.98 -4.64 -12.94
CA ASN A 156 8.01 -4.85 -13.94
C ASN A 156 7.55 -5.74 -15.10
N VAL A 157 6.69 -6.73 -14.83
CA VAL A 157 6.01 -7.52 -15.89
C VAL A 157 5.16 -6.62 -16.77
N CYS A 158 4.31 -5.76 -16.19
CA CYS A 158 3.50 -4.80 -16.96
C CYS A 158 4.38 -3.89 -17.81
N VAL A 159 5.46 -3.37 -17.24
CA VAL A 159 6.43 -2.52 -17.96
C VAL A 159 7.04 -3.30 -19.13
N ALA A 160 7.56 -4.50 -18.91
CA ALA A 160 8.12 -5.31 -19.98
C ALA A 160 7.12 -5.57 -21.11
N LEU A 161 5.89 -5.96 -20.76
CA LEU A 161 4.84 -6.26 -21.74
C LEU A 161 4.35 -5.02 -22.50
N SER A 162 4.62 -3.81 -22.00
CA SER A 162 4.32 -2.58 -22.75
C SER A 162 5.33 -2.32 -23.88
N PHE A 163 6.55 -2.86 -23.78
CA PHE A 163 7.61 -2.68 -24.77
C PHE A 163 7.72 -3.86 -25.76
N PHE A 164 7.38 -5.08 -25.35
CA PHE A 164 7.56 -6.28 -26.12
C PHE A 164 6.22 -6.91 -26.49
N SER A 165 6.01 -7.18 -27.78
CA SER A 165 4.86 -7.96 -28.27
C SER A 165 5.03 -9.46 -27.98
N SER A 166 6.27 -9.92 -27.85
CA SER A 166 6.63 -11.31 -27.54
C SER A 166 8.00 -11.30 -26.86
N VAL A 167 8.12 -12.03 -25.76
CA VAL A 167 9.38 -12.19 -25.03
C VAL A 167 9.45 -13.60 -24.43
N PRO A 168 10.58 -14.33 -24.59
CA PRO A 168 10.77 -15.63 -23.95
C PRO A 168 10.69 -15.49 -22.42
N LEU A 169 10.03 -16.44 -21.74
CA LEU A 169 9.81 -16.38 -20.28
C LEU A 169 11.13 -16.25 -19.51
N THR A 170 12.19 -16.95 -19.91
CA THR A 170 13.53 -16.84 -19.29
C THR A 170 14.14 -15.44 -19.44
N GLN A 171 13.88 -14.76 -20.55
CA GLN A 171 14.34 -13.39 -20.77
C GLN A 171 13.48 -12.41 -19.94
N LEU A 172 12.17 -12.59 -19.91
CA LEU A 172 11.28 -11.81 -19.06
C LEU A 172 11.68 -11.91 -17.59
N THR A 173 11.96 -13.12 -17.09
CA THR A 173 12.42 -13.37 -15.71
C THR A 173 13.64 -12.52 -15.36
N ARG A 174 14.62 -12.43 -16.25
CA ARG A 174 15.81 -11.56 -16.05
C ARG A 174 15.46 -10.07 -16.09
N LEU A 175 14.59 -9.66 -17.00
CA LEU A 175 14.15 -8.26 -17.13
C LEU A 175 13.44 -7.76 -15.87
N VAL A 176 12.62 -8.60 -15.25
CA VAL A 176 11.89 -8.22 -14.01
C VAL A 176 12.73 -8.34 -12.74
N GLY A 177 14.00 -8.75 -12.86
CA GLY A 177 14.95 -8.81 -11.74
C GLY A 177 14.93 -10.11 -10.95
N LEU A 178 14.36 -11.19 -11.51
CA LEU A 178 14.36 -12.51 -10.89
C LEU A 178 15.49 -13.38 -11.45
N ASP A 179 15.95 -14.37 -10.66
CA ASP A 179 16.88 -15.39 -11.14
C ASP A 179 16.20 -16.24 -12.24
N ALA A 180 16.87 -16.44 -13.35
CA ALA A 180 16.37 -17.23 -14.48
C ALA A 180 16.41 -18.75 -14.24
N ARG A 181 16.63 -19.20 -13.00
CA ARG A 181 16.48 -20.59 -12.57
C ARG A 181 15.00 -20.91 -12.28
N ASP A 182 14.70 -22.19 -12.15
CA ASP A 182 13.33 -22.69 -12.01
C ASP A 182 12.43 -21.92 -11.02
N PRO A 183 12.83 -21.60 -9.77
CA PRO A 183 11.94 -20.88 -8.87
C PRO A 183 11.65 -19.46 -9.35
N GLY A 184 12.61 -18.76 -9.96
CA GLY A 184 12.40 -17.43 -10.50
C GLY A 184 11.52 -17.42 -11.75
N VAL A 185 11.67 -18.44 -12.61
CA VAL A 185 10.83 -18.64 -13.80
C VAL A 185 9.37 -18.89 -13.39
N GLN A 186 9.14 -19.76 -12.41
CA GLN A 186 7.80 -20.04 -11.88
C GLN A 186 7.17 -18.80 -11.24
N ALA A 187 7.94 -18.02 -10.48
CA ALA A 187 7.47 -16.76 -9.89
C ALA A 187 7.09 -15.73 -10.98
N CYS A 188 7.88 -15.64 -12.04
CA CYS A 188 7.59 -14.78 -13.18
C CYS A 188 6.32 -15.23 -13.92
N GLU A 189 6.15 -16.51 -14.19
CA GLU A 189 4.95 -17.08 -14.82
C GLU A 189 3.71 -16.81 -13.99
N ALA A 190 3.78 -17.02 -12.68
CA ALA A 190 2.68 -16.72 -11.76
C ALA A 190 2.33 -15.21 -11.77
N ALA A 191 3.33 -14.32 -11.85
CA ALA A 191 3.10 -12.89 -11.95
C ALA A 191 2.43 -12.50 -13.28
N VAL A 192 2.85 -13.09 -14.40
CA VAL A 192 2.19 -12.91 -15.70
C VAL A 192 0.73 -13.36 -15.64
N GLY A 193 0.45 -14.50 -15.04
CA GLY A 193 -0.92 -15.01 -14.85
C GLY A 193 -1.78 -14.04 -14.02
N ARG A 194 -1.25 -13.48 -12.93
CA ARG A 194 -1.95 -12.48 -12.11
C ARG A 194 -2.22 -11.18 -12.87
N VAL A 195 -1.26 -10.69 -13.64
CA VAL A 195 -1.42 -9.49 -14.47
C VAL A 195 -2.47 -9.72 -15.55
N ALA A 196 -2.44 -10.86 -16.24
CA ALA A 196 -3.41 -11.22 -17.26
C ALA A 196 -4.83 -11.33 -16.70
N SER A 197 -5.02 -11.98 -15.54
CA SER A 197 -6.34 -12.15 -14.91
C SER A 197 -6.96 -10.84 -14.43
N LYS A 198 -6.13 -9.84 -14.09
CA LYS A 198 -6.59 -8.50 -13.67
C LYS A 198 -6.87 -7.55 -14.84
N GLY A 199 -6.76 -8.01 -16.09
CA GLY A 199 -6.90 -7.17 -17.28
C GLY A 199 -5.79 -6.13 -17.44
N GLY A 200 -4.67 -6.34 -16.76
CA GLY A 200 -3.51 -5.43 -16.76
C GLY A 200 -2.62 -5.55 -18.01
N LEU A 201 -2.97 -6.40 -18.96
CA LEU A 201 -2.31 -6.44 -20.25
C LEU A 201 -2.74 -5.23 -21.09
N PRO A 202 -1.80 -4.51 -21.72
CA PRO A 202 -2.17 -3.48 -22.68
C PRO A 202 -3.04 -4.13 -23.77
N PRO A 203 -4.12 -3.44 -24.23
CA PRO A 203 -4.92 -3.95 -25.34
C PRO A 203 -3.97 -4.23 -26.50
N GLY A 204 -4.03 -5.48 -27.02
CA GLY A 204 -3.13 -5.93 -28.07
C GLY A 204 -3.09 -4.94 -29.23
N ARG A 205 -1.88 -4.50 -29.56
CA ARG A 205 -1.61 -3.78 -30.81
C ARG A 205 -1.51 -4.74 -31.95
#